data_8561ef9b6e0abc58805b2224d7ac15a6
#
_entry.id   8561ef9b6e0abc58805b2224d7ac15a6
#
_cell.length_a   1.000
_cell.length_b   1.000
_cell.length_c   1.000
_cell.angle_alpha   90.00
_cell.angle_beta   90.00
_cell.angle_gamma   90.00
#
_symmetry.space_group_name_H-M   'P 1'
#
loop_
_entity.id
_entity.type
_entity.pdbx_description
1 polymer ?
#
loop_
_entity_poly.entity_id
_entity_poly.type
_entity_poly.pdbx_seq_one_letter_code
_entity_poly.pdbx_strand_id
1 'polypeptide(L)'
;MQSLKKDKLLISLFMMFTVIFELYHVAIDTNPPMVLRAVYAAIYLVFAVLSPALIPVYTAINLIVERFSCSFGEFLPNTLLFHILVLVFGILCLRNRQNVRVRSYDYRNLKWFMLLYVYAIVALLLHVNIPSDFSFLINGLFMFAFLHFMTISNDKYIQALLRYSIIVMFIVCIIGLFNYENLVGDYSTSLGDVDRLDWKDANYFSFFIGLMMLFTLYSIKMTKSKNQRRLYMFGVLLMMVTMAALISRGAIVALVITLIYYYRKELFSLRSLSYLLLVAVAVAGLYYIGILDGLIMRFMSDDLQTGSGRTELWMVGIKTFFSKDPSVIAFGAGEGQALKMTYLKGEYWSPHNNYLSVLYNYGILGLTIFLTWIISMFLHFKTRESRGAIMFIAINCMTIVPFTYVSPVWFVIPLIMIWDRRISGKMLQ
;
A
#
# COMPACT_ATOMS: atom_id res chain seq x y z
N MET A 1 -7.80 -26.67 19.92
CA MET A 1 -6.40 -26.80 19.50
C MET A 1 -6.21 -27.32 18.07
N GLN A 2 -6.94 -28.34 17.60
CA GLN A 2 -6.81 -28.90 16.25
C GLN A 2 -7.13 -27.89 15.14
N SER A 3 -8.19 -27.09 15.26
CA SER A 3 -8.55 -26.07 14.24
C SER A 3 -7.44 -25.02 14.03
N LEU A 4 -6.75 -24.63 15.11
CA LEU A 4 -5.67 -23.63 15.01
C LEU A 4 -4.41 -24.18 14.31
N LYS A 5 -4.12 -25.47 14.45
CA LYS A 5 -3.02 -26.14 13.74
C LYS A 5 -3.35 -26.27 12.26
N LYS A 6 -4.61 -26.63 11.91
CA LYS A 6 -5.10 -26.69 10.54
C LYS A 6 -5.01 -25.32 9.85
N ASP A 7 -5.52 -24.25 10.50
CA ASP A 7 -5.49 -22.90 9.96
C ASP A 7 -4.05 -22.45 9.65
N LYS A 8 -3.09 -22.68 10.56
CA LYS A 8 -1.67 -22.34 10.35
C LYS A 8 -1.08 -23.13 9.18
N LEU A 9 -1.37 -24.41 9.08
CA LEU A 9 -0.89 -25.25 7.97
C LEU A 9 -1.41 -24.74 6.64
N LEU A 10 -2.70 -24.45 6.53
CA LEU A 10 -3.31 -23.94 5.29
C LEU A 10 -2.67 -22.59 4.86
N ILE A 11 -2.47 -21.66 5.81
CA ILE A 11 -1.82 -20.38 5.48
C ILE A 11 -0.38 -20.61 5.01
N SER A 12 0.38 -21.48 5.71
CA SER A 12 1.77 -21.75 5.33
C SER A 12 1.87 -22.42 3.96
N LEU A 13 0.98 -23.34 3.63
CA LEU A 13 0.93 -23.99 2.31
C LEU A 13 0.56 -22.99 1.22
N PHE A 14 -0.45 -22.15 1.45
CA PHE A 14 -0.83 -21.11 0.50
C PHE A 14 0.32 -20.11 0.27
N MET A 15 0.95 -19.64 1.35
CA MET A 15 2.09 -18.74 1.27
C MET A 15 3.27 -19.37 0.50
N MET A 16 3.61 -20.62 0.80
CA MET A 16 4.67 -21.36 0.10
C MET A 16 4.35 -21.47 -1.40
N PHE A 17 3.13 -21.83 -1.74
CA PHE A 17 2.69 -21.93 -3.12
C PHE A 17 2.79 -20.57 -3.84
N THR A 18 2.32 -19.49 -3.22
CA THR A 18 2.37 -18.15 -3.76
C THR A 18 3.83 -17.69 -3.98
N VAL A 19 4.73 -17.98 -3.02
CA VAL A 19 6.15 -17.64 -3.12
C VAL A 19 6.84 -18.46 -4.24
N ILE A 20 6.53 -19.75 -4.38
CA ILE A 20 7.08 -20.57 -5.47
C ILE A 20 6.64 -20.02 -6.83
N PHE A 21 5.39 -19.61 -6.95
CA PHE A 21 4.87 -19.01 -8.16
C PHE A 21 5.58 -17.69 -8.49
N GLU A 22 5.88 -16.86 -7.48
CA GLU A 22 6.66 -15.64 -7.62
C GLU A 22 8.10 -15.91 -8.05
N LEU A 23 8.77 -16.87 -7.41
CA LEU A 23 10.12 -17.28 -7.79
C LEU A 23 10.20 -17.78 -9.22
N TYR A 24 9.21 -18.53 -9.68
CA TYR A 24 9.10 -18.96 -11.07
C TYR A 24 9.02 -17.75 -12.02
N HIS A 25 8.19 -16.77 -11.69
CA HIS A 25 8.05 -15.56 -12.50
C HIS A 25 9.34 -14.75 -12.57
N VAL A 26 9.98 -14.51 -11.42
CA VAL A 26 11.25 -13.77 -11.34
C VAL A 26 12.39 -14.49 -12.09
N ALA A 27 12.43 -15.83 -12.03
CA ALA A 27 13.50 -16.62 -12.66
C ALA A 27 13.39 -16.69 -14.18
N ILE A 28 12.18 -16.59 -14.74
CA ILE A 28 11.93 -16.78 -16.18
C ILE A 28 11.79 -15.46 -16.92
N ASP A 29 11.62 -14.35 -16.18
CA ASP A 29 11.40 -12.98 -16.73
C ASP A 29 10.34 -12.91 -17.83
N THR A 30 9.35 -13.78 -17.76
CA THR A 30 8.23 -13.86 -18.70
C THR A 30 6.91 -13.85 -17.96
N ASN A 31 5.92 -13.22 -18.56
CA ASN A 31 4.56 -13.33 -18.05
C ASN A 31 4.13 -14.80 -18.03
N PRO A 32 3.73 -15.36 -16.89
CA PRO A 32 3.39 -16.76 -16.80
C PRO A 32 2.26 -17.10 -17.78
N PRO A 33 2.31 -18.26 -18.43
CA PRO A 33 1.29 -18.71 -19.38
C PRO A 33 -0.12 -18.67 -18.77
N MET A 34 -1.14 -18.36 -19.56
CA MET A 34 -2.53 -18.27 -19.11
C MET A 34 -2.99 -19.52 -18.32
N VAL A 35 -2.53 -20.70 -18.74
CA VAL A 35 -2.83 -21.96 -18.03
C VAL A 35 -2.28 -21.95 -16.62
N LEU A 36 -1.07 -21.46 -16.41
CA LEU A 36 -0.44 -21.43 -15.10
C LEU A 36 -1.15 -20.42 -14.18
N ARG A 37 -1.59 -19.29 -14.71
CA ARG A 37 -2.41 -18.31 -13.99
C ARG A 37 -3.77 -18.89 -13.59
N ALA A 38 -4.42 -19.64 -14.51
CA ALA A 38 -5.68 -20.33 -14.23
C ALA A 38 -5.52 -21.39 -13.12
N VAL A 39 -4.43 -22.15 -13.15
CA VAL A 39 -4.08 -23.11 -12.10
C VAL A 39 -3.89 -22.41 -10.76
N TYR A 40 -3.18 -21.27 -10.75
CA TYR A 40 -3.01 -20.47 -9.52
C TYR A 40 -4.34 -19.98 -8.98
N ALA A 41 -5.22 -19.44 -9.84
CA ALA A 41 -6.56 -18.99 -9.42
C ALA A 41 -7.40 -20.14 -8.87
N ALA A 42 -7.35 -21.32 -9.51
CA ALA A 42 -8.05 -22.51 -9.03
C ALA A 42 -7.55 -22.98 -7.66
N ILE A 43 -6.24 -22.97 -7.44
CA ILE A 43 -5.64 -23.30 -6.14
C ILE A 43 -6.08 -22.29 -5.08
N TYR A 44 -6.06 -20.99 -5.40
CA TYR A 44 -6.54 -19.97 -4.47
C TYR A 44 -8.01 -20.20 -4.07
N LEU A 45 -8.88 -20.55 -5.04
CA LEU A 45 -10.28 -20.88 -4.77
C LEU A 45 -10.42 -22.13 -3.89
N VAL A 46 -9.61 -23.17 -4.10
CA VAL A 46 -9.59 -24.34 -3.24
C VAL A 46 -9.27 -23.96 -1.79
N PHE A 47 -8.25 -23.14 -1.54
CA PHE A 47 -7.94 -22.67 -0.20
C PHE A 47 -9.07 -21.82 0.40
N ALA A 48 -9.72 -20.98 -0.41
CA ALA A 48 -10.87 -20.18 0.03
C ALA A 48 -12.06 -21.05 0.46
N VAL A 49 -12.33 -22.14 -0.26
CA VAL A 49 -13.39 -23.11 0.09
C VAL A 49 -13.02 -23.92 1.33
N LEU A 50 -11.77 -24.39 1.45
CA LEU A 50 -11.29 -25.15 2.60
C LEU A 50 -11.35 -24.37 3.92
N SER A 51 -11.12 -23.08 3.88
CA SER A 51 -11.20 -22.21 5.06
C SER A 51 -11.66 -20.78 4.72
N PRO A 52 -12.97 -20.56 4.56
CA PRO A 52 -13.52 -19.25 4.21
C PRO A 52 -13.12 -18.13 5.19
N ALA A 53 -12.91 -18.45 6.47
CA ALA A 53 -12.49 -17.48 7.48
C ALA A 53 -11.06 -16.91 7.26
N LEU A 54 -10.25 -17.58 6.45
CA LEU A 54 -8.88 -17.17 6.13
C LEU A 54 -8.80 -16.37 4.83
N ILE A 55 -9.89 -16.17 4.11
CA ILE A 55 -9.89 -15.43 2.83
C ILE A 55 -9.19 -14.07 2.93
N PRO A 56 -9.41 -13.21 3.96
CA PRO A 56 -8.66 -11.94 4.05
C PRO A 56 -7.15 -12.14 4.16
N VAL A 57 -6.69 -13.24 4.77
CA VAL A 57 -5.26 -13.56 4.87
C VAL A 57 -4.72 -13.95 3.50
N TYR A 58 -5.42 -14.83 2.78
CA TYR A 58 -5.04 -15.23 1.42
C TYR A 58 -5.05 -14.04 0.45
N THR A 59 -6.09 -13.20 0.52
CA THR A 59 -6.18 -11.97 -0.27
C THR A 59 -5.00 -11.04 -0.01
N ALA A 60 -4.63 -10.81 1.24
CA ALA A 60 -3.52 -9.92 1.57
C ALA A 60 -2.17 -10.51 1.10
N ILE A 61 -1.94 -11.82 1.30
CA ILE A 61 -0.75 -12.51 0.80
C ILE A 61 -0.64 -12.34 -0.72
N ASN A 62 -1.75 -12.61 -1.42
CA ASN A 62 -1.78 -12.51 -2.87
C ASN A 62 -1.53 -11.09 -3.37
N LEU A 63 -2.22 -10.08 -2.80
CA LEU A 63 -2.03 -8.68 -3.19
C LEU A 63 -0.61 -8.17 -2.92
N ILE A 64 0.04 -8.64 -1.86
CA ILE A 64 1.44 -8.31 -1.58
C ILE A 64 2.34 -8.89 -2.66
N VAL A 65 2.19 -10.17 -2.97
CA VAL A 65 3.00 -10.88 -3.96
C VAL A 65 2.69 -10.37 -5.37
N GLU A 66 1.41 -10.27 -5.73
CA GLU A 66 0.95 -9.81 -7.05
C GLU A 66 1.49 -8.44 -7.40
N ARG A 67 1.62 -7.55 -6.42
CA ARG A 67 2.19 -6.21 -6.66
C ARG A 67 3.59 -6.26 -7.23
N PHE A 68 4.31 -7.35 -6.99
CA PHE A 68 5.68 -7.54 -7.43
C PHE A 68 5.82 -8.50 -8.60
N SER A 69 4.87 -9.42 -8.83
CA SER A 69 4.96 -10.43 -9.90
C SER A 69 4.18 -10.12 -11.17
N CYS A 70 3.20 -9.24 -11.14
CA CYS A 70 2.24 -9.02 -12.24
C CYS A 70 1.48 -10.28 -12.69
N SER A 71 1.51 -11.35 -11.90
CA SER A 71 1.04 -12.67 -12.32
C SER A 71 -0.45 -12.73 -12.65
N PHE A 72 -1.23 -11.86 -12.02
CA PHE A 72 -2.69 -11.83 -12.16
C PHE A 72 -3.22 -10.70 -13.05
N GLY A 73 -2.49 -9.58 -13.14
CA GLY A 73 -2.97 -8.35 -13.78
C GLY A 73 -3.40 -8.51 -15.23
N GLU A 74 -2.81 -9.47 -15.92
CA GLU A 74 -3.13 -9.74 -17.34
C GLU A 74 -4.16 -10.85 -17.52
N PHE A 75 -4.40 -11.70 -16.50
CA PHE A 75 -5.36 -12.79 -16.60
C PHE A 75 -6.81 -12.34 -16.45
N LEU A 76 -7.04 -11.44 -15.50
CA LEU A 76 -8.35 -10.85 -15.27
C LEU A 76 -8.26 -9.34 -15.59
N PRO A 77 -9.25 -8.76 -16.27
CA PRO A 77 -9.27 -7.33 -16.59
C PRO A 77 -9.10 -6.44 -15.34
N ASN A 78 -9.39 -7.01 -14.16
CA ASN A 78 -9.16 -6.39 -12.86
C ASN A 78 -9.05 -7.47 -11.78
N THR A 79 -7.85 -7.69 -11.27
CA THR A 79 -7.61 -8.69 -10.21
C THR A 79 -8.39 -8.40 -8.93
N LEU A 80 -8.67 -7.12 -8.64
CA LEU A 80 -9.51 -6.76 -7.50
C LEU A 80 -10.94 -7.28 -7.63
N LEU A 81 -11.50 -7.36 -8.83
CA LEU A 81 -12.83 -7.93 -9.02
C LEU A 81 -12.86 -9.39 -8.60
N PHE A 82 -11.83 -10.16 -8.95
CA PHE A 82 -11.69 -11.54 -8.47
C PHE A 82 -11.66 -11.60 -6.94
N HIS A 83 -10.85 -10.76 -6.30
CA HIS A 83 -10.78 -10.71 -4.84
C HIS A 83 -12.10 -10.27 -4.20
N ILE A 84 -12.84 -9.34 -4.81
CA ILE A 84 -14.18 -8.95 -4.35
C ILE A 84 -15.12 -10.17 -4.36
N LEU A 85 -15.16 -10.92 -5.45
CA LEU A 85 -15.99 -12.12 -5.57
C LEU A 85 -15.65 -13.17 -4.50
N VAL A 86 -14.36 -13.42 -4.28
CA VAL A 86 -13.89 -14.36 -3.24
C VAL A 86 -14.23 -13.85 -1.83
N LEU A 87 -14.11 -12.55 -1.56
CA LEU A 87 -14.50 -11.95 -0.28
C LEU A 87 -16.01 -12.08 -0.05
N VAL A 88 -16.84 -11.79 -1.05
CA VAL A 88 -18.31 -11.93 -0.99
C VAL A 88 -18.69 -13.39 -0.73
N PHE A 89 -18.08 -14.34 -1.43
CA PHE A 89 -18.25 -15.77 -1.17
C PHE A 89 -17.93 -16.12 0.29
N GLY A 90 -16.80 -15.65 0.81
CA GLY A 90 -16.44 -15.89 2.21
C GLY A 90 -17.39 -15.27 3.22
N ILE A 91 -17.90 -14.06 2.95
CA ILE A 91 -18.92 -13.39 3.78
C ILE A 91 -20.19 -14.25 3.85
N LEU A 92 -20.65 -14.72 2.69
CA LEU A 92 -21.86 -15.58 2.62
C LEU A 92 -21.64 -16.90 3.41
N CYS A 93 -20.48 -17.54 3.24
CA CYS A 93 -20.15 -18.76 3.97
C CYS A 93 -20.11 -18.55 5.49
N LEU A 94 -19.55 -17.42 5.96
CA LEU A 94 -19.47 -17.12 7.39
C LEU A 94 -20.84 -16.79 7.97
N ARG A 95 -21.67 -16.01 7.27
CA ARG A 95 -23.02 -15.66 7.72
C ARG A 95 -23.92 -16.87 7.90
N ASN A 96 -23.78 -17.86 7.02
CA ASN A 96 -24.58 -19.09 7.10
C ASN A 96 -24.16 -20.04 8.23
N ARG A 97 -22.93 -19.91 8.74
CA ARG A 97 -22.37 -20.84 9.76
C ARG A 97 -22.46 -20.36 11.20
N GLN A 98 -22.72 -19.06 11.42
CA GLN A 98 -22.67 -18.48 12.77
C GLN A 98 -23.77 -17.44 12.97
N ASN A 99 -24.31 -17.35 14.21
CA ASN A 99 -24.99 -16.13 14.69
C ASN A 99 -23.95 -15.01 14.80
N VAL A 100 -23.61 -14.41 13.66
CA VAL A 100 -22.54 -13.43 13.55
C VAL A 100 -23.02 -12.14 14.21
N ARG A 101 -22.46 -11.82 15.38
CA ARG A 101 -22.55 -10.46 15.91
C ARG A 101 -21.70 -9.55 15.03
N VAL A 102 -22.38 -8.85 14.11
CA VAL A 102 -21.72 -7.77 13.36
C VAL A 102 -21.24 -6.72 14.38
N ARG A 103 -19.94 -6.59 14.48
CA ARG A 103 -19.35 -5.60 15.40
C ARG A 103 -19.57 -4.21 14.83
N SER A 104 -20.22 -3.32 15.61
CA SER A 104 -20.40 -1.94 15.20
C SER A 104 -19.07 -1.25 14.90
N TYR A 105 -19.01 -0.49 13.81
CA TYR A 105 -17.87 0.36 13.47
C TYR A 105 -18.06 1.77 13.97
N ASP A 106 -16.93 2.48 14.07
CA ASP A 106 -16.99 3.93 14.03
C ASP A 106 -17.12 4.38 12.56
N TYR A 107 -18.37 4.50 12.09
CA TYR A 107 -18.67 4.93 10.72
C TYR A 107 -18.26 6.39 10.45
N ARG A 108 -17.83 7.15 11.47
CA ARG A 108 -17.45 8.55 11.30
C ARG A 108 -16.32 8.75 10.31
N ASN A 109 -15.35 7.84 10.33
CA ASN A 109 -14.23 7.87 9.38
C ASN A 109 -14.61 7.41 7.97
N LEU A 110 -15.67 6.60 7.86
CA LEU A 110 -16.12 6.05 6.58
C LEU A 110 -17.09 6.96 5.84
N LYS A 111 -17.85 7.82 6.56
CA LYS A 111 -18.88 8.69 5.94
C LYS A 111 -18.35 9.57 4.82
N TRP A 112 -17.14 10.15 5.01
CA TRP A 112 -16.52 11.01 4.01
C TRP A 112 -16.03 10.22 2.80
N PHE A 113 -15.54 9.00 3.04
CA PHE A 113 -15.24 8.10 1.92
C PHE A 113 -16.50 7.67 1.17
N MET A 114 -17.58 7.35 1.88
CA MET A 114 -18.86 7.04 1.25
C MET A 114 -19.36 8.22 0.41
N LEU A 115 -19.24 9.44 0.92
CA LEU A 115 -19.60 10.64 0.18
C LEU A 115 -18.75 10.80 -1.08
N LEU A 116 -17.42 10.63 -0.97
CA LEU A 116 -16.52 10.67 -2.12
C LEU A 116 -16.87 9.58 -3.14
N TYR A 117 -17.19 8.37 -2.66
CA TYR A 117 -17.51 7.24 -3.50
C TYR A 117 -18.84 7.45 -4.27
N VAL A 118 -19.88 7.91 -3.57
CA VAL A 118 -21.15 8.29 -4.22
C VAL A 118 -20.94 9.42 -5.20
N TYR A 119 -20.16 10.42 -4.83
CA TYR A 119 -19.80 11.52 -5.72
C TYR A 119 -19.07 11.04 -6.98
N ALA A 120 -18.12 10.10 -6.85
CA ALA A 120 -17.43 9.52 -8.01
C ALA A 120 -18.39 8.75 -8.93
N ILE A 121 -19.37 8.02 -8.38
CA ILE A 121 -20.43 7.37 -9.17
C ILE A 121 -21.27 8.40 -9.92
N VAL A 122 -21.68 9.48 -9.25
CA VAL A 122 -22.47 10.56 -9.89
C VAL A 122 -21.65 11.24 -10.98
N ALA A 123 -20.40 11.56 -10.71
CA ALA A 123 -19.48 12.13 -11.70
C ALA A 123 -19.32 11.21 -12.93
N LEU A 124 -19.22 9.89 -12.70
CA LEU A 124 -19.18 8.90 -13.77
C LEU A 124 -20.43 8.92 -14.64
N LEU A 125 -21.60 8.97 -14.02
CA LEU A 125 -22.90 8.98 -14.73
C LEU A 125 -23.12 10.28 -15.52
N LEU A 126 -22.59 11.40 -15.04
CA LEU A 126 -22.72 12.70 -15.69
C LEU A 126 -21.72 12.86 -16.87
N HIS A 127 -20.55 12.28 -16.77
CA HIS A 127 -19.52 12.30 -17.81
C HIS A 127 -19.61 11.05 -18.71
N VAL A 128 -20.70 10.94 -19.45
CA VAL A 128 -21.09 9.76 -20.28
C VAL A 128 -20.06 9.39 -21.38
N ASN A 129 -19.04 10.17 -21.59
CA ASN A 129 -17.92 9.81 -22.46
C ASN A 129 -17.00 8.84 -21.73
N ILE A 130 -17.40 7.59 -21.72
CA ILE A 130 -16.71 6.35 -21.32
C ILE A 130 -15.49 6.64 -20.46
N PRO A 131 -15.56 6.43 -19.15
CA PRO A 131 -14.40 6.55 -18.31
C PRO A 131 -13.34 5.57 -18.83
N SER A 132 -12.16 6.10 -19.06
CA SER A 132 -11.01 5.26 -19.44
C SER A 132 -10.56 4.35 -18.29
N ASP A 133 -11.09 4.56 -17.07
CA ASP A 133 -10.64 3.85 -15.89
C ASP A 133 -11.76 3.78 -14.82
N PHE A 134 -12.07 2.57 -14.36
CA PHE A 134 -12.98 2.29 -13.24
C PHE A 134 -12.24 1.93 -11.95
N SER A 135 -10.94 2.11 -11.91
CA SER A 135 -10.10 1.61 -10.83
C SER A 135 -10.51 2.13 -9.46
N PHE A 136 -10.88 3.41 -9.34
CA PHE A 136 -11.31 3.97 -8.07
C PHE A 136 -12.59 3.31 -7.54
N LEU A 137 -13.57 3.08 -8.41
CA LEU A 137 -14.84 2.45 -8.03
C LEU A 137 -14.65 0.99 -7.61
N ILE A 138 -13.86 0.23 -8.37
CA ILE A 138 -13.57 -1.17 -8.06
C ILE A 138 -12.74 -1.27 -6.78
N ASN A 139 -11.76 -0.41 -6.60
CA ASN A 139 -10.96 -0.29 -5.38
C ASN A 139 -11.84 0.01 -4.16
N GLY A 140 -12.80 0.93 -4.31
CA GLY A 140 -13.76 1.25 -3.25
C GLY A 140 -14.65 0.06 -2.88
N LEU A 141 -15.18 -0.66 -3.86
CA LEU A 141 -15.95 -1.89 -3.63
C LEU A 141 -15.10 -2.94 -2.89
N PHE A 142 -13.84 -3.12 -3.31
CA PHE A 142 -12.91 -4.01 -2.63
C PHE A 142 -12.72 -3.59 -1.17
N MET A 143 -12.47 -2.31 -0.92
CA MET A 143 -12.30 -1.79 0.44
C MET A 143 -13.53 -2.07 1.31
N PHE A 144 -14.74 -1.86 0.79
CA PHE A 144 -15.97 -2.16 1.52
C PHE A 144 -16.15 -3.64 1.80
N ALA A 145 -15.92 -4.51 0.80
CA ALA A 145 -16.02 -5.96 0.96
C ALA A 145 -15.00 -6.46 2.00
N PHE A 146 -13.75 -6.00 1.90
CA PHE A 146 -12.69 -6.37 2.83
C PHE A 146 -12.98 -5.88 4.25
N LEU A 147 -13.41 -4.62 4.39
CA LEU A 147 -13.80 -4.04 5.66
C LEU A 147 -14.96 -4.82 6.28
N HIS A 148 -16.03 -5.09 5.52
CA HIS A 148 -17.17 -5.86 6.01
C HIS A 148 -16.75 -7.28 6.44
N PHE A 149 -15.95 -7.97 5.65
CA PHE A 149 -15.42 -9.28 6.01
C PHE A 149 -14.68 -9.25 7.36
N MET A 150 -13.82 -8.23 7.53
CA MET A 150 -13.05 -8.08 8.76
C MET A 150 -13.93 -7.79 9.99
N THR A 151 -15.13 -7.21 9.81
CA THR A 151 -16.06 -6.97 10.92
C THR A 151 -16.67 -8.22 11.49
N ILE A 152 -16.96 -9.15 10.59
CA ILE A 152 -17.54 -10.43 10.96
C ILE A 152 -16.48 -11.46 11.35
N SER A 153 -15.19 -11.17 11.13
CA SER A 153 -14.08 -12.07 11.43
C SER A 153 -13.72 -12.09 12.92
N ASN A 154 -13.23 -13.23 13.40
CA ASN A 154 -12.69 -13.36 14.74
C ASN A 154 -11.31 -12.68 14.86
N ASP A 155 -10.96 -12.20 16.05
CA ASP A 155 -9.69 -11.53 16.37
C ASP A 155 -8.46 -12.34 15.98
N LYS A 156 -8.53 -13.67 16.10
CA LYS A 156 -7.43 -14.57 15.73
C LYS A 156 -7.07 -14.46 14.23
N TYR A 157 -8.07 -14.26 13.36
CA TYR A 157 -7.85 -14.16 11.91
C TYR A 157 -7.26 -12.81 11.52
N ILE A 158 -7.61 -11.74 12.26
CA ILE A 158 -7.01 -10.43 12.04
C ILE A 158 -5.56 -10.39 12.52
N GLN A 159 -5.26 -11.04 13.64
CA GLN A 159 -3.86 -11.22 14.07
C GLN A 159 -3.08 -12.07 13.07
N ALA A 160 -3.69 -13.10 12.51
CA ALA A 160 -3.10 -13.91 11.45
C ALA A 160 -2.85 -13.06 10.20
N LEU A 161 -3.84 -12.28 9.75
CA LEU A 161 -3.71 -11.37 8.61
C LEU A 161 -2.47 -10.47 8.76
N LEU A 162 -2.37 -9.75 9.87
CA LEU A 162 -1.23 -8.86 10.11
C LEU A 162 0.10 -9.62 10.12
N ARG A 163 0.15 -10.72 10.87
CA ARG A 163 1.38 -11.51 11.02
C ARG A 163 1.87 -12.05 9.68
N TYR A 164 0.98 -12.65 8.90
CA TYR A 164 1.38 -13.26 7.63
C TYR A 164 1.64 -12.22 6.54
N SER A 165 0.94 -11.10 6.54
CA SER A 165 1.30 -9.96 5.67
C SER A 165 2.72 -9.47 5.93
N ILE A 166 3.13 -9.35 7.20
CA ILE A 166 4.50 -8.98 7.57
C ILE A 166 5.51 -10.04 7.10
N ILE A 167 5.23 -11.34 7.33
CA ILE A 167 6.13 -12.43 6.92
C ILE A 167 6.30 -12.46 5.40
N VAL A 168 5.21 -12.34 4.65
CA VAL A 168 5.26 -12.31 3.18
C VAL A 168 6.07 -11.12 2.70
N MET A 169 5.90 -9.95 3.29
CA MET A 169 6.72 -8.78 2.95
C MET A 169 8.22 -9.06 3.17
N PHE A 170 8.60 -9.75 4.26
CA PHE A 170 9.99 -10.14 4.47
C PHE A 170 10.50 -11.05 3.35
N ILE A 171 9.70 -12.05 2.96
CA ILE A 171 10.06 -12.97 1.89
C ILE A 171 10.22 -12.21 0.56
N VAL A 172 9.30 -11.31 0.24
CA VAL A 172 9.36 -10.49 -0.97
C VAL A 172 10.62 -9.59 -0.97
N CYS A 173 10.96 -8.96 0.16
CA CYS A 173 12.19 -8.19 0.28
C CYS A 173 13.44 -9.07 0.09
N ILE A 174 13.45 -10.29 0.63
CA ILE A 174 14.55 -11.24 0.43
C ILE A 174 14.68 -11.59 -1.05
N ILE A 175 13.57 -11.96 -1.72
CA ILE A 175 13.57 -12.29 -3.15
C ILE A 175 14.14 -11.13 -3.97
N GLY A 176 13.69 -9.90 -3.72
CA GLY A 176 14.19 -8.71 -4.42
C GLY A 176 15.68 -8.48 -4.22
N LEU A 177 16.19 -8.62 -3.01
CA LEU A 177 17.60 -8.41 -2.73
C LEU A 177 18.50 -9.54 -3.27
N PHE A 178 18.04 -10.80 -3.23
CA PHE A 178 18.78 -11.91 -3.81
C PHE A 178 18.81 -11.90 -5.34
N ASN A 179 17.86 -11.24 -5.98
CA ASN A 179 17.81 -11.08 -7.43
C ASN A 179 18.23 -9.67 -7.85
N TYR A 180 18.96 -8.94 -7.01
CA TYR A 180 19.34 -7.55 -7.25
C TYR A 180 20.02 -7.37 -8.60
N GLU A 181 20.97 -8.21 -8.97
CA GLU A 181 21.70 -8.15 -10.25
C GLU A 181 20.78 -8.27 -11.47
N ASN A 182 19.70 -9.07 -11.36
CA ASN A 182 18.72 -9.26 -12.43
C ASN A 182 17.61 -8.22 -12.44
N LEU A 183 17.44 -7.51 -11.33
CA LEU A 183 16.34 -6.56 -11.11
C LEU A 183 16.83 -5.11 -11.00
N VAL A 184 18.14 -4.90 -11.08
CA VAL A 184 18.73 -3.57 -11.07
C VAL A 184 18.55 -2.92 -12.43
N GLY A 185 18.13 -1.66 -12.41
CA GLY A 185 18.06 -0.81 -13.61
C GLY A 185 18.87 0.45 -13.42
N ASP A 186 19.47 0.94 -14.50
CA ASP A 186 20.21 2.19 -14.51
C ASP A 186 19.24 3.36 -14.33
N TYR A 187 19.55 4.23 -13.39
CA TYR A 187 18.81 5.45 -13.18
C TYR A 187 19.69 6.66 -13.46
N SER A 188 19.39 7.34 -14.57
CA SER A 188 20.13 8.55 -14.95
C SER A 188 19.86 9.70 -13.98
N THR A 189 20.91 10.33 -13.51
CA THR A 189 20.90 11.51 -12.66
C THR A 189 21.84 12.58 -13.24
N SER A 190 21.77 13.80 -12.74
CA SER A 190 22.70 14.88 -13.14
C SER A 190 24.15 14.61 -12.71
N LEU A 191 24.38 13.66 -11.82
CA LEU A 191 25.71 13.26 -11.33
C LEU A 191 26.25 11.96 -11.98
N GLY A 192 25.45 11.33 -12.85
CA GLY A 192 25.78 10.08 -13.53
C GLY A 192 24.65 9.05 -13.39
N ASP A 193 24.89 7.89 -13.96
CA ASP A 193 23.98 6.75 -13.86
C ASP A 193 24.14 6.08 -12.49
N VAL A 194 23.03 5.71 -11.89
CA VAL A 194 22.99 5.09 -10.57
C VAL A 194 22.16 3.82 -10.65
N ASP A 195 22.79 2.71 -10.30
CA ASP A 195 22.11 1.43 -10.17
C ASP A 195 21.07 1.47 -9.06
N ARG A 196 19.86 1.06 -9.37
CA ARG A 196 18.81 0.93 -8.38
C ARG A 196 18.02 -0.36 -8.61
N LEU A 197 17.46 -0.89 -7.53
CA LEU A 197 16.49 -1.96 -7.63
C LEU A 197 15.21 -1.41 -8.30
N ASP A 198 15.00 -1.76 -9.58
CA ASP A 198 13.86 -1.31 -10.39
C ASP A 198 12.83 -2.42 -10.58
N TRP A 199 12.54 -3.12 -9.52
CA TRP A 199 11.54 -4.17 -9.51
C TRP A 199 10.15 -3.56 -9.52
N LYS A 200 9.48 -3.66 -10.67
CA LYS A 200 8.20 -3.03 -10.96
C LYS A 200 8.28 -1.51 -10.77
N ASP A 201 7.38 -0.90 -10.02
CA ASP A 201 7.45 0.52 -9.68
C ASP A 201 8.10 0.70 -8.30
N ALA A 202 9.37 1.11 -8.31
CA ALA A 202 10.15 1.29 -7.09
C ALA A 202 9.52 2.27 -6.08
N ASN A 203 8.76 3.27 -6.53
CA ASN A 203 8.12 4.24 -5.63
C ASN A 203 6.92 3.62 -4.92
N TYR A 204 6.09 2.86 -5.65
CA TYR A 204 4.96 2.14 -5.04
C TYR A 204 5.43 1.02 -4.12
N PHE A 205 6.51 0.32 -4.51
CA PHE A 205 7.08 -0.72 -3.66
C PHE A 205 7.62 -0.13 -2.36
N SER A 206 8.43 0.94 -2.43
CA SER A 206 8.93 1.64 -1.24
C SER A 206 7.81 2.17 -0.34
N PHE A 207 6.75 2.71 -0.93
CA PHE A 207 5.56 3.12 -0.19
C PHE A 207 4.95 1.95 0.59
N PHE A 208 4.81 0.80 -0.05
CA PHE A 208 4.20 -0.34 0.59
C PHE A 208 5.11 -0.97 1.66
N ILE A 209 6.41 -1.07 1.40
CA ILE A 209 7.39 -1.46 2.42
C ILE A 209 7.32 -0.54 3.63
N GLY A 210 7.25 0.77 3.44
CA GLY A 210 7.12 1.74 4.52
C GLY A 210 5.88 1.53 5.38
N LEU A 211 4.72 1.26 4.77
CA LEU A 211 3.50 0.89 5.51
C LEU A 211 3.68 -0.40 6.32
N MET A 212 4.24 -1.43 5.71
CA MET A 212 4.47 -2.71 6.39
C MET A 212 5.52 -2.59 7.49
N MET A 213 6.50 -1.71 7.32
CA MET A 213 7.48 -1.39 8.37
C MET A 213 6.80 -0.74 9.59
N LEU A 214 5.89 0.22 9.39
CA LEU A 214 5.11 0.82 10.49
C LEU A 214 4.29 -0.23 11.25
N PHE A 215 3.63 -1.16 10.53
CA PHE A 215 2.92 -2.28 11.15
C PHE A 215 3.86 -3.23 11.90
N THR A 216 5.05 -3.46 11.38
CA THR A 216 6.04 -4.33 12.02
C THR A 216 6.58 -3.70 13.31
N LEU A 217 6.94 -2.40 13.28
CA LEU A 217 7.37 -1.64 14.45
C LEU A 217 6.32 -1.66 15.56
N TYR A 218 5.05 -1.54 15.17
CA TYR A 218 3.97 -1.67 16.11
C TYR A 218 3.86 -3.11 16.67
N SER A 219 3.94 -4.13 15.83
CA SER A 219 3.87 -5.53 16.23
C SER A 219 4.98 -5.90 17.21
N ILE A 220 6.16 -5.27 17.10
CA ILE A 220 7.27 -5.40 18.05
C ILE A 220 6.83 -4.98 19.46
N LYS A 221 6.11 -3.87 19.60
CA LYS A 221 5.63 -3.39 20.91
C LYS A 221 4.60 -4.33 21.54
N MET A 222 3.76 -4.97 20.71
CA MET A 222 2.67 -5.84 21.19
C MET A 222 3.10 -7.27 21.43
N THR A 223 4.25 -7.69 20.92
CA THR A 223 4.72 -9.08 21.00
C THR A 223 5.42 -9.34 22.32
N LYS A 224 4.93 -10.35 23.07
CA LYS A 224 5.55 -10.85 24.32
C LYS A 224 6.71 -11.83 24.05
N SER A 225 6.70 -12.53 22.92
CA SER A 225 7.72 -13.51 22.56
C SER A 225 9.02 -12.84 22.13
N LYS A 226 10.13 -13.13 22.82
CA LYS A 226 11.48 -12.61 22.49
C LYS A 226 11.91 -13.02 21.07
N ASN A 227 11.66 -14.25 20.67
CA ASN A 227 12.04 -14.75 19.33
C ASN A 227 11.25 -14.07 18.22
N GLN A 228 9.94 -13.89 18.41
CA GLN A 228 9.11 -13.17 17.44
C GLN A 228 9.51 -11.70 17.34
N ARG A 229 9.86 -11.07 18.47
CA ARG A 229 10.36 -9.69 18.49
C ARG A 229 11.68 -9.55 17.72
N ARG A 230 12.62 -10.51 17.90
CA ARG A 230 13.87 -10.53 17.12
C ARG A 230 13.62 -10.69 15.62
N LEU A 231 12.71 -11.61 15.23
CA LEU A 231 12.31 -11.80 13.84
C LEU A 231 11.76 -10.50 13.23
N TYR A 232 10.88 -9.81 13.94
CA TYR A 232 10.33 -8.54 13.47
C TYR A 232 11.39 -7.44 13.37
N MET A 233 12.33 -7.37 14.31
CA MET A 233 13.45 -6.43 14.23
C MET A 233 14.34 -6.71 13.02
N PHE A 234 14.67 -7.97 12.76
CA PHE A 234 15.37 -8.37 11.54
C PHE A 234 14.61 -7.98 10.28
N GLY A 235 13.28 -8.20 10.26
CA GLY A 235 12.45 -7.81 9.13
C GLY A 235 12.40 -6.28 8.91
N VAL A 236 12.41 -5.47 9.98
CA VAL A 236 12.52 -4.00 9.84
C VAL A 236 13.84 -3.62 9.17
N LEU A 237 14.96 -4.22 9.62
CA LEU A 237 16.27 -3.98 9.00
C LEU A 237 16.29 -4.37 7.52
N LEU A 238 15.74 -5.55 7.20
CA LEU A 238 15.62 -6.03 5.82
C LEU A 238 14.80 -5.05 4.94
N MET A 239 13.66 -4.61 5.43
CA MET A 239 12.82 -3.62 4.73
C MET A 239 13.54 -2.28 4.55
N MET A 240 14.32 -1.83 5.54
CA MET A 240 15.14 -0.61 5.41
C MET A 240 16.19 -0.74 4.31
N VAL A 241 16.91 -1.86 4.25
CA VAL A 241 17.90 -2.14 3.20
C VAL A 241 17.25 -2.17 1.83
N THR A 242 16.08 -2.85 1.69
CA THR A 242 15.34 -2.89 0.43
C THR A 242 14.87 -1.49 0.01
N MET A 243 14.36 -0.66 0.95
CA MET A 243 13.98 0.72 0.64
C MET A 243 15.17 1.58 0.19
N ALA A 244 16.34 1.38 0.78
CA ALA A 244 17.58 2.06 0.35
C ALA A 244 17.96 1.65 -1.08
N ALA A 245 17.90 0.35 -1.40
CA ALA A 245 18.17 -0.17 -2.74
C ALA A 245 17.16 0.33 -3.81
N LEU A 246 15.92 0.61 -3.42
CA LEU A 246 14.88 1.17 -4.30
C LEU A 246 15.06 2.68 -4.56
N ILE A 247 15.88 3.36 -3.79
CA ILE A 247 16.22 4.80 -3.95
C ILE A 247 14.99 5.70 -4.10
N SER A 248 13.91 5.43 -3.39
CA SER A 248 12.66 6.22 -3.45
C SER A 248 12.65 7.35 -2.41
N ARG A 249 13.08 8.56 -2.82
CA ARG A 249 13.16 9.74 -1.93
C ARG A 249 11.83 10.04 -1.23
N GLY A 250 10.72 10.03 -1.97
CA GLY A 250 9.40 10.37 -1.42
C GLY A 250 8.98 9.45 -0.28
N ALA A 251 9.13 8.14 -0.45
CA ALA A 251 8.77 7.16 0.57
C ALA A 251 9.69 7.25 1.80
N ILE A 252 10.99 7.48 1.60
CA ILE A 252 11.97 7.62 2.69
C ILE A 252 11.66 8.87 3.52
N VAL A 253 11.46 10.03 2.88
CA VAL A 253 11.10 11.28 3.57
C VAL A 253 9.80 11.13 4.34
N ALA A 254 8.77 10.54 3.72
CA ALA A 254 7.49 10.27 4.37
C ALA A 254 7.66 9.36 5.60
N LEU A 255 8.50 8.32 5.49
CA LEU A 255 8.78 7.42 6.61
C LEU A 255 9.50 8.14 7.75
N VAL A 256 10.53 8.93 7.45
CA VAL A 256 11.28 9.70 8.46
C VAL A 256 10.36 10.66 9.22
N ILE A 257 9.55 11.45 8.50
CA ILE A 257 8.58 12.38 9.12
C ILE A 257 7.59 11.61 10.02
N THR A 258 7.12 10.46 9.52
CA THR A 258 6.18 9.61 10.28
C THR A 258 6.83 9.02 11.54
N LEU A 259 8.08 8.58 11.46
CA LEU A 259 8.81 8.05 12.61
C LEU A 259 9.10 9.14 13.65
N ILE A 260 9.45 10.36 13.23
CA ILE A 260 9.59 11.52 14.11
C ILE A 260 8.27 11.79 14.84
N TYR A 261 7.15 11.82 14.13
CA TYR A 261 5.82 11.96 14.74
C TYR A 261 5.51 10.84 15.73
N TYR A 262 5.82 9.61 15.37
CA TYR A 262 5.55 8.41 16.16
C TYR A 262 6.35 8.39 17.47
N TYR A 263 7.64 8.68 17.39
CA TYR A 263 8.57 8.63 18.52
C TYR A 263 8.80 9.99 19.19
N ARG A 264 8.05 11.05 18.85
CA ARG A 264 8.27 12.42 19.33
C ARG A 264 8.35 12.59 20.86
N LYS A 265 7.68 11.70 21.62
CA LYS A 265 7.74 11.74 23.09
C LYS A 265 8.98 11.04 23.65
N GLU A 266 9.51 10.12 22.89
CA GLU A 266 10.67 9.29 23.22
C GLU A 266 11.99 9.86 22.70
N LEU A 267 11.97 10.72 21.68
CA LEU A 267 13.16 11.23 20.97
C LEU A 267 14.20 11.89 21.89
N PHE A 268 13.76 12.55 22.94
CA PHE A 268 14.63 13.27 23.88
C PHE A 268 14.99 12.44 25.13
N SER A 269 14.71 11.14 25.14
CA SER A 269 15.16 10.27 26.21
C SER A 269 16.62 9.82 26.00
N LEU A 270 17.40 9.62 27.05
CA LEU A 270 18.77 9.10 26.96
C LEU A 270 18.84 7.76 26.21
N ARG A 271 17.79 6.91 26.39
CA ARG A 271 17.69 5.63 25.68
C ARG A 271 17.49 5.85 24.18
N SER A 272 16.72 6.84 23.77
CA SER A 272 16.52 7.16 22.34
C SER A 272 17.76 7.77 21.73
N LEU A 273 18.51 8.57 22.49
CA LEU A 273 19.78 9.12 22.03
C LEU A 273 20.79 8.00 21.71
N SER A 274 20.85 6.95 22.54
CA SER A 274 21.72 5.79 22.24
C SER A 274 21.25 4.99 20.99
N TYR A 275 19.94 4.88 20.75
CA TYR A 275 19.42 4.28 19.51
C TYR A 275 19.71 5.16 18.29
N LEU A 276 19.56 6.47 18.40
CA LEU A 276 19.90 7.41 17.32
C LEU A 276 21.40 7.35 16.99
N LEU A 277 22.25 7.25 18.00
CA LEU A 277 23.70 7.06 17.79
C LEU A 277 23.97 5.73 17.08
N LEU A 278 23.33 4.63 17.49
CA LEU A 278 23.47 3.34 16.83
C LEU A 278 23.03 3.40 15.37
N VAL A 279 21.91 4.06 15.08
CA VAL A 279 21.42 4.28 13.71
C VAL A 279 22.42 5.14 12.92
N ALA A 280 22.94 6.21 13.51
CA ALA A 280 23.94 7.05 12.86
C ALA A 280 25.22 6.28 12.52
N VAL A 281 25.70 5.41 13.42
CA VAL A 281 26.85 4.53 13.18
C VAL A 281 26.54 3.51 12.08
N ALA A 282 25.33 2.92 12.08
CA ALA A 282 24.91 1.98 11.02
C ALA A 282 24.83 2.68 9.66
N VAL A 283 24.25 3.88 9.59
CA VAL A 283 24.17 4.70 8.36
C VAL A 283 25.58 5.06 7.88
N ALA A 284 26.49 5.48 8.78
CA ALA A 284 27.88 5.76 8.44
C ALA A 284 28.61 4.51 7.92
N GLY A 285 28.34 3.34 8.50
CA GLY A 285 28.88 2.06 8.02
C GLY A 285 28.37 1.72 6.62
N LEU A 286 27.06 1.86 6.37
CA LEU A 286 26.45 1.62 5.05
C LEU A 286 26.98 2.63 4.00
N TYR A 287 27.23 3.86 4.41
CA TYR A 287 27.89 4.86 3.56
C TYR A 287 29.32 4.45 3.23
N TYR A 288 30.10 4.05 4.24
CA TYR A 288 31.51 3.66 4.04
C TYR A 288 31.70 2.48 3.08
N ILE A 289 30.74 1.54 3.05
CA ILE A 289 30.76 0.39 2.13
C ILE A 289 30.06 0.66 0.79
N GLY A 290 29.65 1.90 0.50
CA GLY A 290 29.10 2.33 -0.78
C GLY A 290 27.63 1.98 -1.03
N ILE A 291 26.95 1.31 -0.09
CA ILE A 291 25.52 0.93 -0.27
C ILE A 291 24.60 2.15 -0.38
N LEU A 292 24.99 3.27 0.24
CA LEU A 292 24.18 4.50 0.22
C LEU A 292 24.57 5.48 -0.90
N ASP A 293 25.58 5.20 -1.70
CA ASP A 293 26.10 6.13 -2.71
C ASP A 293 25.03 6.52 -3.72
N GLY A 294 24.27 5.55 -4.25
CA GLY A 294 23.19 5.82 -5.16
C GLY A 294 22.09 6.68 -4.54
N LEU A 295 21.75 6.43 -3.27
CA LEU A 295 20.76 7.23 -2.55
C LEU A 295 21.27 8.66 -2.34
N ILE A 296 22.52 8.84 -1.94
CA ILE A 296 23.14 10.15 -1.70
C ILE A 296 23.25 10.93 -3.00
N MET A 297 23.78 10.31 -4.07
CA MET A 297 23.84 10.94 -5.39
C MET A 297 22.48 11.44 -5.84
N ARG A 298 21.42 10.64 -5.62
CA ARG A 298 20.07 11.05 -5.98
C ARG A 298 19.52 12.19 -5.11
N PHE A 299 19.90 12.27 -3.85
CA PHE A 299 19.54 13.41 -2.99
C PHE A 299 20.34 14.69 -3.33
N MET A 300 21.55 14.54 -3.86
CA MET A 300 22.43 15.64 -4.24
C MET A 300 22.26 16.07 -5.70
N SER A 301 21.51 15.33 -6.50
CA SER A 301 21.27 15.65 -7.91
C SER A 301 20.40 16.90 -8.07
N ASP A 302 20.59 17.68 -9.16
CA ASP A 302 19.77 18.84 -9.54
C ASP A 302 18.29 18.46 -9.74
N ASP A 303 18.01 17.20 -9.93
CA ASP A 303 16.69 16.60 -9.88
C ASP A 303 15.89 16.95 -8.61
N LEU A 304 16.58 17.29 -7.50
CA LEU A 304 15.89 17.73 -6.28
C LEU A 304 15.18 19.07 -6.47
N GLN A 305 15.82 20.02 -7.20
CA GLN A 305 15.26 21.34 -7.45
C GLN A 305 14.06 21.28 -8.41
N THR A 306 14.12 20.39 -9.40
CA THR A 306 13.06 20.18 -10.39
C THR A 306 12.00 19.17 -9.96
N GLY A 307 12.23 18.49 -8.81
CA GLY A 307 11.35 17.40 -8.36
C GLY A 307 11.29 16.23 -9.35
N SER A 308 12.38 15.95 -10.08
CA SER A 308 12.43 14.97 -11.19
C SER A 308 11.49 15.36 -12.34
N GLY A 309 11.41 16.66 -12.68
CA GLY A 309 10.50 17.19 -13.71
C GLY A 309 9.04 17.32 -13.26
N ARG A 310 8.70 16.84 -12.06
CA ARG A 310 7.31 16.85 -11.56
C ARG A 310 6.77 18.26 -11.33
N THR A 311 7.61 19.20 -10.90
CA THR A 311 7.21 20.58 -10.65
C THR A 311 6.68 21.24 -11.93
N GLU A 312 7.38 21.05 -13.06
CA GLU A 312 6.94 21.54 -14.37
C GLU A 312 5.62 20.88 -14.78
N LEU A 313 5.55 19.55 -14.65
CA LEU A 313 4.36 18.75 -14.93
C LEU A 313 3.14 19.21 -14.12
N TRP A 314 3.33 19.47 -12.82
CA TRP A 314 2.25 19.96 -11.94
C TRP A 314 1.79 21.35 -12.34
N MET A 315 2.74 22.24 -12.67
CA MET A 315 2.40 23.61 -13.12
C MET A 315 1.60 23.60 -14.42
N VAL A 316 2.02 22.78 -15.40
CA VAL A 316 1.28 22.59 -16.65
C VAL A 316 -0.12 22.05 -16.37
N GLY A 317 -0.22 20.99 -15.58
CA GLY A 317 -1.51 20.38 -15.25
C GLY A 317 -2.46 21.33 -14.51
N ILE A 318 -1.96 22.10 -13.54
CA ILE A 318 -2.75 23.10 -12.81
C ILE A 318 -3.23 24.19 -13.75
N LYS A 319 -2.36 24.76 -14.61
CA LYS A 319 -2.74 25.77 -15.60
C LYS A 319 -3.80 25.22 -16.55
N THR A 320 -3.60 24.02 -17.08
CA THR A 320 -4.55 23.37 -17.99
C THR A 320 -5.90 23.15 -17.30
N PHE A 321 -5.92 22.72 -16.04
CA PHE A 321 -7.15 22.50 -15.29
C PHE A 321 -7.92 23.80 -15.07
N PHE A 322 -7.26 24.86 -14.62
CA PHE A 322 -7.92 26.15 -14.37
C PHE A 322 -8.27 26.94 -15.66
N SER A 323 -7.83 26.49 -16.83
CA SER A 323 -8.29 27.01 -18.12
C SER A 323 -9.55 26.31 -18.65
N LYS A 324 -10.05 25.28 -17.96
CA LYS A 324 -11.27 24.56 -18.32
C LYS A 324 -12.53 25.33 -17.90
N ASP A 325 -13.67 24.84 -18.39
CA ASP A 325 -14.97 25.40 -18.01
C ASP A 325 -15.20 25.36 -16.50
N PRO A 326 -15.95 26.31 -15.92
CA PRO A 326 -16.24 26.35 -14.48
C PRO A 326 -16.85 25.05 -13.93
N SER A 327 -17.62 24.32 -14.73
CA SER A 327 -18.18 23.01 -14.37
C SER A 327 -17.10 21.96 -14.17
N VAL A 328 -16.07 21.93 -15.04
CA VAL A 328 -14.91 21.03 -14.91
C VAL A 328 -14.07 21.42 -13.70
N ILE A 329 -13.87 22.71 -13.45
CA ILE A 329 -13.15 23.18 -12.27
C ILE A 329 -13.88 22.74 -10.99
N ALA A 330 -15.20 22.87 -10.94
CA ALA A 330 -16.00 22.53 -9.78
C ALA A 330 -16.10 21.00 -9.58
N PHE A 331 -16.41 20.25 -10.64
CA PHE A 331 -16.82 18.84 -10.58
C PHE A 331 -15.81 17.84 -11.17
N GLY A 332 -14.76 18.34 -11.83
CA GLY A 332 -13.72 17.52 -12.48
C GLY A 332 -14.06 17.17 -13.93
N ALA A 333 -13.08 16.56 -14.58
CA ALA A 333 -13.19 16.11 -15.98
C ALA A 333 -13.67 14.66 -16.12
N GLY A 334 -13.89 13.96 -15.03
CA GLY A 334 -14.24 12.55 -14.97
C GLY A 334 -13.04 11.64 -14.68
N GLU A 335 -13.33 10.41 -14.25
CA GLU A 335 -12.31 9.43 -13.90
C GLU A 335 -11.43 9.06 -15.12
N GLY A 336 -10.13 8.91 -14.90
CA GLY A 336 -9.15 8.63 -15.94
C GLY A 336 -8.73 9.83 -16.78
N GLN A 337 -9.31 11.02 -16.56
CA GLN A 337 -8.96 12.22 -17.34
C GLN A 337 -7.75 12.98 -16.80
N ALA A 338 -7.21 12.59 -15.64
CA ALA A 338 -6.05 13.26 -15.04
C ALA A 338 -4.83 13.30 -15.97
N LEU A 339 -4.61 12.25 -16.76
CA LEU A 339 -3.54 12.21 -17.77
C LEU A 339 -3.68 13.29 -18.82
N LYS A 340 -4.91 13.62 -19.24
CA LYS A 340 -5.17 14.63 -20.28
C LYS A 340 -4.88 16.07 -19.82
N MET A 341 -4.70 16.29 -18.52
CA MET A 341 -4.35 17.60 -17.96
C MET A 341 -2.85 17.85 -17.96
N THR A 342 -2.05 16.81 -18.12
CA THR A 342 -0.59 16.87 -17.99
C THR A 342 0.11 16.52 -19.31
N TYR A 343 -0.17 17.32 -20.35
CA TYR A 343 0.50 17.20 -21.64
C TYR A 343 1.81 18.01 -21.63
N LEU A 344 2.94 17.32 -21.74
CA LEU A 344 4.27 17.93 -21.69
C LEU A 344 5.19 17.27 -22.73
N LYS A 345 5.94 18.07 -23.48
CA LYS A 345 6.92 17.59 -24.48
C LYS A 345 6.36 16.62 -25.53
N GLY A 346 5.10 16.79 -25.92
CA GLY A 346 4.47 15.95 -26.95
C GLY A 346 3.75 14.72 -26.39
N GLU A 347 3.77 14.46 -25.10
CA GLU A 347 3.18 13.27 -24.47
C GLU A 347 2.31 13.61 -23.28
N TYR A 348 1.40 12.68 -22.94
CA TYR A 348 0.59 12.73 -21.73
C TYR A 348 1.27 11.97 -20.60
N TRP A 349 1.44 12.62 -19.46
CA TRP A 349 2.13 12.05 -18.29
C TRP A 349 1.18 11.91 -17.11
N SER A 350 1.41 10.89 -16.28
CA SER A 350 0.76 10.82 -14.97
C SER A 350 1.24 11.98 -14.08
N PRO A 351 0.36 12.66 -13.36
CA PRO A 351 0.78 13.74 -12.44
C PRO A 351 1.67 13.25 -11.29
N HIS A 352 1.75 11.93 -11.05
CA HIS A 352 2.46 11.34 -9.91
C HIS A 352 2.17 12.06 -8.58
N ASN A 353 0.94 12.55 -8.43
CA ASN A 353 0.44 13.26 -7.26
C ASN A 353 -1.06 12.97 -7.13
N ASN A 354 -1.44 12.29 -6.06
CA ASN A 354 -2.82 11.85 -5.88
C ASN A 354 -3.79 13.01 -5.67
N TYR A 355 -3.34 14.10 -5.03
CA TYR A 355 -4.19 15.28 -4.83
C TYR A 355 -4.53 15.94 -6.16
N LEU A 356 -3.56 16.06 -7.08
CA LEU A 356 -3.79 16.57 -8.42
C LEU A 356 -4.63 15.60 -9.25
N SER A 357 -4.42 14.29 -9.13
CA SER A 357 -5.27 13.31 -9.82
C SER A 357 -6.72 13.42 -9.39
N VAL A 358 -6.98 13.56 -8.09
CA VAL A 358 -8.32 13.76 -7.54
C VAL A 358 -8.90 15.10 -7.99
N LEU A 359 -8.10 16.17 -7.98
CA LEU A 359 -8.51 17.49 -8.47
C LEU A 359 -8.94 17.43 -9.93
N TYR A 360 -8.15 16.80 -10.79
CA TYR A 360 -8.43 16.73 -12.22
C TYR A 360 -9.63 15.84 -12.55
N ASN A 361 -9.74 14.71 -11.87
CA ASN A 361 -10.84 13.77 -12.09
C ASN A 361 -12.16 14.25 -11.49
N TYR A 362 -12.13 14.86 -10.29
CA TYR A 362 -13.33 15.11 -9.47
C TYR A 362 -13.49 16.58 -9.07
N GLY A 363 -12.66 17.48 -9.57
CA GLY A 363 -12.74 18.92 -9.34
C GLY A 363 -12.40 19.34 -7.90
N ILE A 364 -12.62 20.63 -7.64
CA ILE A 364 -12.39 21.20 -6.31
C ILE A 364 -13.29 20.54 -5.26
N LEU A 365 -14.53 20.20 -5.62
CA LEU A 365 -15.46 19.53 -4.71
C LEU A 365 -14.96 18.14 -4.31
N GLY A 366 -14.53 17.32 -5.28
CA GLY A 366 -13.98 15.99 -5.01
C GLY A 366 -12.70 16.04 -4.18
N LEU A 367 -11.80 16.98 -4.50
CA LEU A 367 -10.59 17.19 -3.69
C LEU A 367 -10.92 17.62 -2.26
N THR A 368 -11.89 18.48 -2.06
CA THR A 368 -12.34 18.90 -0.72
C THR A 368 -12.86 17.73 0.10
N ILE A 369 -13.69 16.87 -0.52
CA ILE A 369 -14.21 15.67 0.16
C ILE A 369 -13.06 14.70 0.49
N PHE A 370 -12.13 14.49 -0.45
CA PHE A 370 -10.98 13.62 -0.25
C PHE A 370 -10.08 14.10 0.89
N LEU A 371 -9.72 15.38 0.92
CA LEU A 371 -8.94 15.98 2.00
C LEU A 371 -9.67 15.87 3.33
N THR A 372 -10.97 16.13 3.35
CA THR A 372 -11.79 15.99 4.56
C THR A 372 -11.78 14.54 5.07
N TRP A 373 -11.81 13.55 4.17
CA TRP A 373 -11.70 12.14 4.55
C TRP A 373 -10.35 11.83 5.20
N ILE A 374 -9.24 12.20 4.58
CA ILE A 374 -7.88 11.98 5.12
C ILE A 374 -7.71 12.66 6.49
N ILE A 375 -8.12 13.94 6.59
CA ILE A 375 -8.06 14.72 7.84
C ILE A 375 -8.96 14.08 8.91
N SER A 376 -10.17 13.66 8.55
CA SER A 376 -11.10 12.98 9.46
C SER A 376 -10.49 11.70 10.03
N MET A 377 -9.85 10.87 9.19
CA MET A 377 -9.16 9.67 9.67
C MET A 377 -8.04 10.04 10.66
N PHE A 378 -7.20 11.02 10.31
CA PHE A 378 -6.10 11.45 11.17
C PHE A 378 -6.58 11.98 12.54
N LEU A 379 -7.66 12.76 12.57
CA LEU A 379 -8.20 13.35 13.79
C LEU A 379 -8.95 12.34 14.67
N HIS A 380 -9.70 11.42 14.06
CA HIS A 380 -10.57 10.52 14.82
C HIS A 380 -9.90 9.19 15.20
N PHE A 381 -8.77 8.81 14.59
CA PHE A 381 -8.04 7.65 15.08
C PHE A 381 -7.47 7.92 16.47
N LYS A 382 -7.57 6.91 17.35
CA LYS A 382 -7.23 7.03 18.77
C LYS A 382 -5.75 6.78 19.02
N THR A 383 -5.14 5.89 18.22
CA THR A 383 -3.75 5.48 18.42
C THR A 383 -2.81 6.35 17.59
N ARG A 384 -1.60 6.60 18.10
CA ARG A 384 -0.54 7.30 17.34
C ARG A 384 -0.13 6.50 16.10
N GLU A 385 -0.15 5.20 16.24
CA GLU A 385 0.21 4.25 15.21
C GLU A 385 -0.70 4.41 14.00
N SER A 386 -2.00 4.41 14.21
CA SER A 386 -2.98 4.61 13.15
C SER A 386 -2.89 6.00 12.52
N ARG A 387 -2.72 7.04 13.34
CA ARG A 387 -2.48 8.41 12.83
C ARG A 387 -1.19 8.51 12.03
N GLY A 388 -0.12 7.88 12.50
CA GLY A 388 1.16 7.81 11.79
C GLY A 388 1.03 7.12 10.43
N ALA A 389 0.31 6.01 10.35
CA ALA A 389 0.08 5.32 9.08
C ALA A 389 -0.72 6.19 8.09
N ILE A 390 -1.76 6.91 8.55
CA ILE A 390 -2.49 7.85 7.68
C ILE A 390 -1.62 9.03 7.25
N MET A 391 -0.79 9.56 8.15
CA MET A 391 0.16 10.62 7.81
C MET A 391 1.16 10.15 6.75
N PHE A 392 1.68 8.94 6.88
CA PHE A 392 2.57 8.34 5.89
C PHE A 392 1.90 8.20 4.51
N ILE A 393 0.65 7.73 4.47
CA ILE A 393 -0.15 7.65 3.25
C ILE A 393 -0.34 9.05 2.65
N ALA A 394 -0.75 10.03 3.47
CA ALA A 394 -1.01 11.39 3.03
C ALA A 394 0.24 12.07 2.42
N ILE A 395 1.41 11.91 3.03
CA ILE A 395 2.66 12.47 2.50
C ILE A 395 3.03 11.78 1.17
N ASN A 396 2.90 10.46 1.08
CA ASN A 396 3.19 9.75 -0.17
C ASN A 396 2.22 10.11 -1.31
N CYS A 397 0.99 10.51 -1.01
CA CYS A 397 0.05 11.04 -2.00
C CYS A 397 0.59 12.27 -2.76
N MET A 398 1.62 12.95 -2.25
CA MET A 398 2.30 14.03 -2.97
C MET A 398 3.26 13.53 -4.06
N THR A 399 3.68 12.27 -4.01
CA THR A 399 4.72 11.72 -4.88
C THR A 399 4.30 10.51 -5.71
N ILE A 400 3.18 9.90 -5.36
CA ILE A 400 2.57 8.77 -6.06
C ILE A 400 1.04 8.91 -6.07
N VAL A 401 0.34 8.02 -6.78
CA VAL A 401 -1.13 8.03 -6.94
C VAL A 401 -1.76 6.76 -6.36
N PRO A 402 -1.67 6.51 -5.03
CA PRO A 402 -2.02 5.23 -4.44
C PRO A 402 -3.53 4.94 -4.46
N PHE A 403 -4.38 5.95 -4.60
CA PHE A 403 -5.83 5.78 -4.59
C PHE A 403 -6.44 5.63 -5.99
N THR A 404 -5.72 5.96 -7.05
CA THR A 404 -6.24 5.89 -8.42
C THR A 404 -5.91 4.56 -9.10
N TYR A 405 -4.79 3.92 -8.72
CA TYR A 405 -4.40 2.62 -9.25
C TYR A 405 -4.68 1.50 -8.25
N VAL A 406 -4.69 0.26 -8.75
CA VAL A 406 -4.74 -0.93 -7.89
C VAL A 406 -3.57 -0.88 -6.91
N SER A 407 -3.86 -0.60 -5.66
CA SER A 407 -2.84 -0.35 -4.64
C SER A 407 -3.16 -1.09 -3.34
N PRO A 408 -2.13 -1.59 -2.67
CA PRO A 408 -2.28 -2.16 -1.34
C PRO A 408 -2.94 -1.25 -0.31
N VAL A 409 -2.99 0.06 -0.54
CA VAL A 409 -3.66 1.01 0.37
C VAL A 409 -5.12 0.63 0.64
N TRP A 410 -5.78 0.01 -0.33
CA TRP A 410 -7.18 -0.35 -0.24
C TRP A 410 -7.49 -1.50 0.73
N PHE A 411 -6.54 -2.36 1.07
CA PHE A 411 -6.71 -3.29 2.20
C PHE A 411 -6.04 -2.77 3.49
N VAL A 412 -5.03 -1.91 3.37
CA VAL A 412 -4.34 -1.34 4.52
C VAL A 412 -5.22 -0.37 5.31
N ILE A 413 -6.01 0.48 4.64
CA ILE A 413 -6.94 1.40 5.34
C ILE A 413 -7.96 0.64 6.19
N PRO A 414 -8.72 -0.36 5.69
CA PRO A 414 -9.55 -1.21 6.53
C PRO A 414 -8.80 -1.85 7.70
N LEU A 415 -7.58 -2.31 7.45
CA LEU A 415 -6.75 -2.89 8.49
C LEU A 415 -6.41 -1.88 9.59
N ILE A 416 -6.03 -0.63 9.23
CA ILE A 416 -5.78 0.45 10.19
C ILE A 416 -7.05 0.77 10.98
N MET A 417 -8.21 0.88 10.33
CA MET A 417 -9.50 1.20 10.97
C MET A 417 -9.88 0.18 12.04
N ILE A 418 -9.70 -1.11 11.74
CA ILE A 418 -10.00 -2.20 12.68
C ILE A 418 -9.00 -2.23 13.80
N TRP A 419 -7.75 -2.03 13.45
CA TRP A 419 -6.63 -2.02 14.37
C TRP A 419 -6.77 -0.92 15.43
N ASP A 420 -6.99 0.32 15.00
CA ASP A 420 -7.14 1.47 15.90
C ASP A 420 -8.17 1.22 16.99
N ARG A 421 -9.29 0.64 16.64
CA ARG A 421 -10.37 0.32 17.58
C ARG A 421 -10.01 -0.76 18.58
N ARG A 422 -9.34 -1.83 18.13
CA ARG A 422 -9.01 -2.98 18.99
C ARG A 422 -7.98 -2.64 20.03
N ILE A 423 -7.02 -1.80 19.67
CA ILE A 423 -5.98 -1.37 20.59
C ILE A 423 -6.53 -0.39 21.59
N SER A 424 -7.28 0.60 21.13
CA SER A 424 -7.92 1.55 22.03
C SER A 424 -8.85 0.86 23.04
N GLY A 425 -9.55 -0.22 22.64
CA GLY A 425 -10.38 -1.03 23.53
C GLY A 425 -9.59 -1.84 24.57
N LYS A 426 -8.37 -2.30 24.24
CA LYS A 426 -7.50 -3.05 25.17
C LYS A 426 -6.70 -2.14 26.13
N MET A 427 -6.46 -0.91 25.75
CA MET A 427 -5.83 0.07 26.66
C MET A 427 -6.82 0.66 27.67
N LEU A 428 -8.11 0.44 27.49
CA LEU A 428 -9.18 0.89 28.40
C LEU A 428 -9.68 -0.25 29.32
N GLN A 429 -9.17 -1.44 29.20
CA GLN A 429 -9.33 -2.59 30.09
C GLN A 429 -8.01 -2.90 30.82
#